data_d63941344e095c5d4a80fe687f5139d3
#
_entry.id   d63941344e095c5d4a80fe687f5139d3
#
_cell.length_a   1.000
_cell.length_b   1.000
_cell.length_c   1.000
_cell.angle_alpha   90.00
_cell.angle_beta   90.00
_cell.angle_gamma   90.00
#
_symmetry.space_group_name_H-M   'P 1'
#
loop_
_entity.id
_entity.type
_entity.pdbx_description
1 polymer ?
#
loop_
_entity_poly.entity_id
_entity_poly.type
_entity_poly.pdbx_seq_one_letter_code
_entity_poly.pdbx_strand_id
1 'polypeptide(L)'
;MTFINKPKPKPSYRKKQRQSLYNNKQWKALSQYMRMEHPICQRCGEALTEDVHHILSPFEQWISHNEAMRRLLDPSNLICLCRECHNIMHGNVKKDK
;
A
#
# COMPACT_ATOMS: atom_id res chain seq x y z
N MET A 1 -6.92 -1.26 -36.26
CA MET A 1 -7.08 -1.34 -35.62
C MET A 1 -7.05 -1.46 -34.91
N THR A 2 -6.97 -1.40 -34.78
CA THR A 2 -7.03 -1.60 -33.92
C THR A 2 -6.93 -1.62 -33.18
N PHE A 3 -6.82 -1.53 -33.07
CA PHE A 3 -6.78 -1.58 -32.18
C PHE A 3 -6.88 -1.59 -31.46
N ILE A 4 -6.85 -1.51 -31.68
CA ILE A 4 -6.98 -1.47 -30.94
C ILE A 4 -7.13 -1.62 -30.04
N ASN A 5 -7.47 -1.70 -29.93
CA ASN A 5 -7.60 -1.94 -28.92
C ASN A 5 -6.98 -2.40 -28.20
N LYS A 6 -6.59 -2.08 -27.90
CA LYS A 6 -5.88 -2.57 -27.26
C LYS A 6 -6.21 -2.79 -26.05
N PRO A 7 -5.97 -3.51 -25.78
CA PRO A 7 -6.35 -3.94 -24.61
C PRO A 7 -5.66 -3.20 -23.62
N LYS A 8 -6.22 -2.97 -22.69
CA LYS A 8 -5.64 -2.40 -21.76
C LYS A 8 -4.72 -3.21 -21.25
N PRO A 9 -3.76 -2.80 -20.83
CA PRO A 9 -2.78 -3.62 -20.32
C PRO A 9 -3.30 -4.13 -19.08
N LYS A 10 -3.07 -5.29 -18.88
CA LYS A 10 -3.48 -5.80 -17.81
C LYS A 10 -2.76 -5.26 -16.76
N PRO A 11 -3.25 -4.95 -15.77
CA PRO A 11 -2.58 -4.47 -14.70
C PRO A 11 -1.66 -5.50 -14.23
N SER A 12 -0.50 -5.16 -14.01
CA SER A 12 0.43 -6.08 -13.58
C SER A 12 0.07 -6.63 -12.28
N TYR A 13 -0.46 -5.86 -11.41
CA TYR A 13 -0.83 -6.38 -10.14
C TYR A 13 -2.29 -6.45 -10.04
N ARG A 14 -2.86 -7.53 -10.62
CA ARG A 14 -4.20 -7.74 -10.53
C ARG A 14 -4.50 -8.17 -9.16
N LYS A 15 -5.66 -8.38 -8.82
CA LYS A 15 -6.10 -8.85 -7.56
C LYS A 15 -5.30 -9.96 -7.03
N LYS A 16 -5.07 -10.93 -7.83
CA LYS A 16 -4.34 -12.10 -7.46
C LYS A 16 -2.94 -11.76 -6.98
N GLN A 17 -2.26 -10.93 -7.71
CA GLN A 17 -0.91 -10.59 -7.36
C GLN A 17 -0.83 -9.71 -6.12
N ARG A 18 -1.76 -8.82 -5.95
CA ARG A 18 -1.82 -8.03 -4.76
C ARG A 18 -2.00 -8.88 -3.56
N GLN A 19 -2.90 -9.85 -3.66
CA GLN A 19 -3.16 -10.72 -2.59
C GLN A 19 -1.96 -11.55 -2.24
N SER A 20 -1.21 -11.98 -3.25
CA SER A 20 -0.01 -12.74 -3.05
C SER A 20 1.03 -11.95 -2.27
N LEU A 21 1.20 -10.67 -2.58
CA LEU A 21 2.14 -9.83 -1.86
C LEU A 21 1.69 -9.62 -0.42
N TYR A 22 0.41 -9.34 -0.22
CA TYR A 22 -0.08 -9.11 1.11
C TYR A 22 -0.11 -10.37 1.97
N ASN A 23 -0.06 -11.55 1.33
CA ASN A 23 0.00 -12.79 2.07
C ASN A 23 1.41 -13.21 2.39
N ASN A 24 2.40 -12.42 1.97
CA ASN A 24 3.78 -12.69 2.26
C ASN A 24 3.98 -12.68 3.78
N LYS A 25 4.61 -13.72 4.31
CA LYS A 25 4.81 -13.82 5.73
C LYS A 25 5.64 -12.72 6.31
N GLN A 26 6.65 -12.30 5.57
CA GLN A 26 7.51 -11.22 6.03
C GLN A 26 6.75 -9.93 6.11
N TRP A 27 5.84 -9.69 5.14
CA TRP A 27 5.03 -8.48 5.17
C TRP A 27 4.09 -8.49 6.37
N LYS A 28 3.49 -9.63 6.65
CA LYS A 28 2.57 -9.70 7.78
C LYS A 28 3.29 -9.42 9.09
N ALA A 29 4.49 -10.00 9.24
CA ALA A 29 5.27 -9.78 10.45
C ALA A 29 5.71 -8.33 10.56
N LEU A 30 6.15 -7.74 9.44
CA LEU A 30 6.61 -6.37 9.45
C LEU A 30 5.45 -5.42 9.74
N SER A 31 4.31 -5.68 9.14
CA SER A 31 3.13 -4.84 9.36
C SER A 31 2.73 -4.84 10.83
N GLN A 32 2.76 -6.02 11.45
CA GLN A 32 2.43 -6.11 12.85
C GLN A 32 3.45 -5.38 13.70
N TYR A 33 4.72 -5.56 13.38
CA TYR A 33 5.79 -4.90 14.10
C TYR A 33 5.64 -3.38 14.00
N MET A 34 5.35 -2.87 12.83
CA MET A 34 5.21 -1.42 12.63
C MET A 34 4.04 -0.88 13.44
N ARG A 35 2.94 -1.60 13.49
CA ARG A 35 1.80 -1.14 14.27
C ARG A 35 2.11 -1.14 15.76
N MET A 36 2.94 -2.06 16.20
CA MET A 36 3.33 -2.10 17.59
C MET A 36 4.30 -0.98 17.94
N GLU A 37 5.17 -0.64 17.01
CA GLU A 37 6.13 0.43 17.24
C GLU A 37 5.47 1.79 17.13
N HIS A 38 4.42 1.92 16.36
CA HIS A 38 3.74 3.19 16.14
C HIS A 38 2.25 3.01 16.40
N PRO A 39 1.86 2.89 17.65
CA PRO A 39 0.45 2.64 17.95
C PRO A 39 -0.46 3.83 17.69
N ILE A 40 0.13 5.03 17.54
CA ILE A 40 -0.66 6.22 17.25
C ILE A 40 -0.37 6.64 15.81
N CYS A 41 -1.42 7.01 15.10
CA CYS A 41 -1.31 7.44 13.72
C CYS A 41 -0.20 8.46 13.55
N GLN A 42 0.68 8.22 12.60
CA GLN A 42 1.83 9.09 12.40
C GLN A 42 1.47 10.37 11.67
N ARG A 43 0.27 10.46 11.12
CA ARG A 43 -0.14 11.65 10.42
C ARG A 43 -0.93 12.61 11.32
N CYS A 44 -1.97 12.13 11.97
CA CYS A 44 -2.78 13.01 12.81
C CYS A 44 -2.31 13.03 14.27
N GLY A 45 -1.61 11.99 14.69
CA GLY A 45 -1.09 11.96 16.03
C GLY A 45 -2.14 11.76 17.12
N GLU A 46 -3.34 11.39 16.74
CA GLU A 46 -4.42 11.27 17.72
C GLU A 46 -5.10 9.93 17.76
N ALA A 47 -5.35 9.36 16.61
CA ALA A 47 -6.09 8.10 16.54
C ALA A 47 -5.14 6.93 16.55
N LEU A 48 -5.66 5.77 16.86
CA LEU A 48 -4.85 4.57 16.88
C LEU A 48 -4.53 4.15 15.45
N THR A 49 -3.35 3.58 15.28
CA THR A 49 -2.93 3.06 13.99
C THR A 49 -3.79 1.87 13.63
N GLU A 50 -4.30 1.85 12.41
CA GLU A 50 -5.06 0.72 11.91
C GLU A 50 -4.43 0.13 10.67
N ASP A 51 -3.79 0.98 9.87
CA ASP A 51 -3.24 0.53 8.60
C ASP A 51 -1.79 0.94 8.47
N VAL A 52 -1.03 0.12 7.74
CA VAL A 52 0.35 0.46 7.42
C VAL A 52 0.36 0.78 5.94
N HIS A 53 0.70 2.01 5.61
CA HIS A 53 0.62 2.51 4.24
C HIS A 53 2.00 2.55 3.60
N HIS A 54 2.09 2.12 2.33
CA HIS A 54 3.33 2.19 1.59
C HIS A 54 3.41 3.57 0.94
N ILE A 55 4.49 4.28 1.19
CA ILE A 55 4.67 5.60 0.60
C ILE A 55 4.84 5.47 -0.90
N LEU A 56 5.72 4.55 -1.33
CA LEU A 56 5.82 4.22 -2.74
C LEU A 56 5.15 2.89 -2.93
N SER A 57 4.17 2.82 -3.80
CA SER A 57 3.38 1.62 -3.98
C SER A 57 4.20 0.47 -4.53
N PRO A 58 4.08 -0.72 -3.97
CA PRO A 58 4.74 -1.90 -4.53
C PRO A 58 3.97 -2.48 -5.69
N PHE A 59 2.84 -1.86 -6.07
CA PHE A 59 1.97 -2.41 -7.10
C PHE A 59 2.02 -1.68 -8.43
N GLU A 60 3.03 -0.85 -8.65
CA GLU A 60 3.13 -0.14 -9.90
C GLU A 60 3.53 -1.09 -11.00
N GLN A 61 2.97 -0.89 -12.18
CA GLN A 61 3.14 -1.83 -13.26
C GLN A 61 4.54 -1.91 -13.82
N TRP A 62 5.25 -0.82 -13.77
CA TRP A 62 6.54 -0.77 -14.44
C TRP A 62 7.73 -1.08 -13.55
N ILE A 63 7.50 -1.49 -12.33
CA ILE A 63 8.62 -1.84 -11.49
C ILE A 63 8.85 -3.34 -11.53
N SER A 64 10.07 -3.75 -11.26
CA SER A 64 10.39 -5.16 -11.27
C SER A 64 9.84 -5.83 -10.02
N HIS A 65 9.83 -7.14 -10.03
CA HIS A 65 9.38 -7.87 -8.86
C HIS A 65 10.29 -7.59 -7.68
N ASN A 66 11.60 -7.49 -7.91
CA ASN A 66 12.52 -7.20 -6.83
C ASN A 66 12.27 -5.82 -6.23
N GLU A 67 11.96 -4.86 -7.08
CA GLU A 67 11.66 -3.53 -6.58
C GLU A 67 10.34 -3.54 -5.81
N ALA A 68 9.37 -4.31 -6.27
CA ALA A 68 8.10 -4.41 -5.59
C ALA A 68 8.30 -5.00 -4.19
N MET A 69 9.11 -6.05 -4.09
CA MET A 69 9.39 -6.66 -2.81
C MET A 69 10.14 -5.72 -1.90
N ARG A 70 11.06 -4.95 -2.46
CA ARG A 70 11.80 -4.00 -1.67
C ARG A 70 10.86 -2.95 -1.09
N ARG A 71 9.96 -2.42 -1.92
CA ARG A 71 9.01 -1.43 -1.44
C ARG A 71 8.05 -2.00 -0.40
N LEU A 72 7.69 -3.25 -0.58
CA LEU A 72 6.77 -3.91 0.33
C LEU A 72 7.38 -4.08 1.72
N LEU A 73 8.66 -4.41 1.78
CA LEU A 73 9.31 -4.81 3.02
C LEU A 73 10.30 -3.80 3.61
N ASP A 74 10.35 -2.60 3.06
CA ASP A 74 11.27 -1.59 3.53
C ASP A 74 10.57 -0.73 4.58
N PRO A 75 10.99 -0.79 5.84
CA PRO A 75 10.33 -0.01 6.88
C PRO A 75 10.34 1.49 6.60
N SER A 76 11.36 1.98 5.90
CA SER A 76 11.43 3.41 5.62
C SER A 76 10.42 3.84 4.56
N ASN A 77 9.79 2.87 3.91
CA ASN A 77 8.76 3.14 2.92
C ASN A 77 7.37 3.00 3.52
N LEU A 78 7.27 2.86 4.85
CA LEU A 78 6.00 2.62 5.51
C LEU A 78 5.65 3.74 6.46
N ILE A 79 4.36 3.98 6.59
CA ILE A 79 3.88 4.95 7.56
C ILE A 79 2.61 4.38 8.15
N CYS A 80 2.48 4.47 9.45
CA CYS A 80 1.32 3.91 10.16
C CYS A 80 0.24 4.96 10.29
N LEU A 81 -0.95 4.62 9.89
CA LEU A 81 -2.05 5.57 9.81
C LEU A 81 -3.32 5.01 10.40
N CYS A 82 -4.17 5.89 10.90
CA CYS A 82 -5.51 5.48 11.24
C CYS A 82 -6.29 5.36 9.94
N ARG A 83 -7.44 4.74 9.99
CA ARG A 83 -8.20 4.47 8.79
C ARG A 83 -8.55 5.76 8.06
N GLU A 84 -8.91 6.78 8.78
CA GLU A 84 -9.28 8.04 8.15
C GLU A 84 -8.10 8.68 7.43
N CYS A 85 -6.94 8.73 8.08
CA CYS A 85 -5.77 9.30 7.45
C CYS A 85 -5.29 8.47 6.27
N HIS A 86 -5.45 7.16 6.37
CA HIS A 86 -5.09 6.28 5.26
C HIS A 86 -5.95 6.59 4.04
N ASN A 87 -7.24 6.81 4.26
CA ASN A 87 -8.13 7.16 3.16
C ASN A 87 -7.77 8.50 2.56
N ILE A 88 -7.36 9.45 3.38
CA ILE A 88 -6.94 10.75 2.87
C ILE A 88 -5.69 10.60 2.02
N MET A 89 -4.75 9.80 2.47
CA MET A 89 -3.51 9.60 1.72
C MET A 89 -3.76 8.93 0.38
N HIS A 90 -4.81 8.13 0.29
CA HIS A 90 -5.18 7.51 -0.97
C HIS A 90 -6.09 8.39 -1.82
N GLY A 91 -6.47 9.55 -1.30
CA GLY A 91 -7.36 10.43 -2.04
C GLY A 91 -8.80 9.99 -2.03
N ASN A 92 -9.17 9.15 -1.09
CA ASN A 92 -10.54 8.62 -1.03
C ASN A 92 -11.45 9.42 -0.14
N VAL A 93 -10.98 10.52 0.40
CA VAL A 93 -11.80 11.26 1.31
C VAL A 93 -12.85 12.02 0.54
N LYS A 94 -14.06 12.13 1.11
CA LYS A 94 -15.05 12.81 0.43
C LYS A 94 -14.81 14.21 0.60
N LYS A 95 -14.91 14.89 -0.31
CA LYS A 95 -14.66 16.19 -0.22
C LYS A 95 -15.68 16.89 0.26
N ASP A 96 -16.43 16.84 0.50
CA ASP A 96 -17.36 17.44 1.01
C ASP A 96 -17.37 17.94 1.82
N LYS A 97 -17.18 17.94 1.91
CA LYS A 97 -17.04 18.28 2.62
C LYS A 97 -16.85 18.63 2.71
#